data_c14f781febcc81cf412ad930a16cad78
#
_entry.id   c14f781febcc81cf412ad930a16cad78
#
_cell.length_a   1.000
_cell.length_b   1.000
_cell.length_c   1.000
_cell.angle_alpha   90.00
_cell.angle_beta   90.00
_cell.angle_gamma   90.00
#
_symmetry.space_group_name_H-M   'P 1'
#
loop_
_entity.id
_entity.type
_entity.pdbx_description
1 polymer ?
#
loop_
_entity_poly.entity_id
_entity_poly.type
_entity_poly.pdbx_seq_one_letter_code
_entity_poly.pdbx_strand_id
1 'polypeptide(L)'
;MQRLRRLRKSALLRRTFAETRVDCGKLVYPVFVVWGENKKEAVPSMPGVFRYSVDRLGEVVDEMLAAGVAGTMLFGIPEHKDAVGSGAYADDGVVPQAIRYIKKYCAARGRELLVIADVCLCEYTSHGHCGVLERGDVENDASLPLHAKAAAAYARAGADMVAPSS
;
A
#
# COMPACT_ATOMS: atom_id res chain seq x y z
N MET A 1 -21.06 35.11 -32.54
CA MET A 1 -21.02 34.21 -31.36
C MET A 1 -19.99 34.72 -30.35
N GLN A 2 -20.38 35.10 -29.15
CA GLN A 2 -19.44 35.53 -28.08
C GLN A 2 -18.86 34.28 -27.39
N ARG A 3 -17.53 34.23 -27.24
CA ARG A 3 -16.82 33.16 -26.53
C ARG A 3 -16.40 33.68 -25.15
N LEU A 4 -17.11 33.24 -24.10
CA LEU A 4 -16.90 33.66 -22.72
C LEU A 4 -15.69 32.91 -22.11
N ARG A 5 -14.48 33.46 -22.27
CA ARG A 5 -13.24 32.84 -21.79
C ARG A 5 -12.45 33.72 -20.81
N ARG A 6 -13.10 34.69 -20.18
CA ARG A 6 -12.43 35.66 -19.28
C ARG A 6 -11.69 34.98 -18.14
N LEU A 7 -12.32 33.96 -17.50
CA LEU A 7 -11.72 33.24 -16.38
C LEU A 7 -10.55 32.31 -16.77
N ARG A 8 -10.27 32.16 -18.05
CA ARG A 8 -9.19 31.32 -18.56
C ARG A 8 -7.97 32.09 -19.07
N LYS A 9 -7.97 33.44 -18.94
CA LYS A 9 -6.92 34.33 -19.50
C LYS A 9 -5.52 34.09 -18.91
N SER A 10 -5.42 33.76 -17.63
CA SER A 10 -4.14 33.55 -16.95
C SER A 10 -4.14 32.29 -16.11
N ALA A 11 -2.94 31.79 -15.78
CA ALA A 11 -2.77 30.67 -14.85
C ALA A 11 -3.37 30.98 -13.46
N LEU A 12 -3.22 32.24 -13.01
CA LEU A 12 -3.79 32.70 -11.72
C LEU A 12 -5.31 32.57 -11.74
N LEU A 13 -6.00 33.10 -12.77
CA LEU A 13 -7.45 33.02 -12.87
C LEU A 13 -7.92 31.56 -12.93
N ARG A 14 -7.27 30.71 -13.76
CA ARG A 14 -7.61 29.29 -13.84
C ARG A 14 -7.47 28.60 -12.49
N ARG A 15 -6.41 28.86 -11.74
CA ARG A 15 -6.20 28.29 -10.40
C ARG A 15 -7.23 28.81 -9.39
N THR A 16 -7.60 30.11 -9.46
CA THR A 16 -8.57 30.72 -8.54
C THR A 16 -9.97 30.10 -8.71
N PHE A 17 -10.36 29.82 -9.95
CA PHE A 17 -11.70 29.29 -10.29
C PHE A 17 -11.69 27.77 -10.55
N ALA A 18 -10.61 27.05 -10.21
CA ALA A 18 -10.56 25.59 -10.32
C ALA A 18 -11.49 24.94 -9.29
N GLU A 19 -12.43 24.14 -9.76
CA GLU A 19 -13.36 23.38 -8.91
C GLU A 19 -12.64 22.17 -8.28
N THR A 20 -11.74 21.54 -9.02
CA THR A 20 -10.98 20.39 -8.56
C THR A 20 -9.55 20.80 -8.21
N ARG A 21 -9.10 20.40 -7.02
CA ARG A 21 -7.73 20.60 -6.55
C ARG A 21 -7.14 19.27 -6.10
N VAL A 22 -5.92 18.99 -6.55
CA VAL A 22 -5.13 17.89 -6.05
C VAL A 22 -4.28 18.41 -4.90
N ASP A 23 -4.43 17.77 -3.73
CA ASP A 23 -3.69 18.09 -2.51
C ASP A 23 -2.87 16.84 -2.13
N CYS A 24 -1.56 16.98 -1.94
CA CYS A 24 -0.68 15.89 -1.54
C CYS A 24 -1.14 15.24 -0.22
N GLY A 25 -1.70 16.03 0.71
CA GLY A 25 -2.29 15.54 1.96
C GLY A 25 -3.52 14.64 1.80
N LYS A 26 -3.99 14.39 0.57
CA LYS A 26 -5.07 13.43 0.25
C LYS A 26 -4.58 12.24 -0.56
N LEU A 27 -3.27 12.18 -0.87
CA LEU A 27 -2.70 11.10 -1.66
C LEU A 27 -2.19 9.99 -0.74
N VAL A 28 -2.38 8.76 -1.22
CA VAL A 28 -1.82 7.55 -0.62
C VAL A 28 -0.84 6.95 -1.61
N TYR A 29 0.40 6.71 -1.16
CA TYR A 29 1.46 6.18 -2.00
C TYR A 29 1.54 4.65 -1.87
N PRO A 30 1.42 3.87 -2.96
CA PRO A 30 1.54 2.42 -2.91
C PRO A 30 3.01 2.00 -2.76
N VAL A 31 3.28 1.07 -1.84
CA VAL A 31 4.62 0.53 -1.60
C VAL A 31 4.59 -0.99 -1.62
N PHE A 32 5.43 -1.58 -2.47
CA PHE A 32 5.65 -3.02 -2.51
C PHE A 32 6.76 -3.40 -1.53
N VAL A 33 6.43 -4.27 -0.59
CA VAL A 33 7.37 -4.76 0.43
C VAL A 33 7.74 -6.20 0.13
N VAL A 34 9.02 -6.46 -0.08
CA VAL A 34 9.54 -7.79 -0.41
C VAL A 34 10.28 -8.40 0.77
N TRP A 35 10.15 -9.71 0.93
CA TRP A 35 10.90 -10.47 1.92
C TRP A 35 12.42 -10.43 1.66
N GLY A 36 13.22 -10.37 2.73
CA GLY A 36 14.67 -10.38 2.71
C GLY A 36 15.26 -9.08 3.24
N GLU A 37 16.55 -8.88 3.00
CA GLU A 37 17.32 -7.76 3.50
C GLU A 37 18.05 -7.03 2.37
N ASN A 38 18.27 -5.74 2.55
CA ASN A 38 19.01 -4.84 1.65
C ASN A 38 18.53 -4.88 0.19
N LYS A 39 17.23 -5.05 -0.03
CA LYS A 39 16.63 -5.09 -1.36
C LYS A 39 15.98 -3.76 -1.73
N LYS A 40 16.33 -3.27 -2.92
CA LYS A 40 15.64 -2.22 -3.66
C LYS A 40 15.62 -2.65 -5.12
N GLU A 41 14.53 -3.25 -5.54
CA GLU A 41 14.40 -3.89 -6.85
C GLU A 41 13.43 -3.12 -7.73
N ALA A 42 13.86 -2.69 -8.91
CA ALA A 42 12.98 -2.01 -9.86
C ALA A 42 11.87 -2.95 -10.33
N VAL A 43 10.65 -2.42 -10.46
CA VAL A 43 9.52 -3.13 -11.08
C VAL A 43 9.57 -2.88 -12.58
N PRO A 44 9.89 -3.88 -13.43
CA PRO A 44 10.15 -3.66 -14.86
C PRO A 44 8.97 -3.04 -15.61
N SER A 45 7.74 -3.39 -15.24
CA SER A 45 6.51 -2.88 -15.85
C SER A 45 6.09 -1.49 -15.35
N MET A 46 6.75 -0.96 -14.31
CA MET A 46 6.40 0.30 -13.66
C MET A 46 7.66 1.17 -13.50
N PRO A 47 8.09 1.92 -14.53
CA PRO A 47 9.30 2.74 -14.47
C PRO A 47 9.31 3.69 -13.27
N GLY A 48 10.39 3.68 -12.48
CA GLY A 48 10.54 4.50 -11.27
C GLY A 48 9.91 3.92 -10.00
N VAL A 49 9.22 2.78 -10.09
CA VAL A 49 8.67 2.06 -8.93
C VAL A 49 9.60 0.94 -8.52
N PHE A 50 9.76 0.76 -7.21
CA PHE A 50 10.64 -0.24 -6.62
C PHE A 50 9.91 -1.10 -5.59
N ARG A 51 10.41 -2.31 -5.39
CA ARG A 51 10.12 -3.16 -4.25
C ARG A 51 11.20 -2.94 -3.22
N TYR A 52 10.82 -2.84 -1.95
CA TYR A 52 11.76 -2.59 -0.85
C TYR A 52 11.69 -3.72 0.17
N SER A 53 12.82 -4.20 0.66
CA SER A 53 12.85 -4.95 1.91
C SER A 53 12.55 -4.02 3.10
N VAL A 54 12.14 -4.59 4.22
CA VAL A 54 11.69 -3.82 5.39
C VAL A 54 12.75 -2.82 5.88
N ASP A 55 14.01 -3.23 5.90
CA ASP A 55 15.15 -2.40 6.30
C ASP A 55 15.43 -1.20 5.37
N ARG A 56 14.96 -1.26 4.12
CA ARG A 56 15.13 -0.20 3.11
C ARG A 56 13.93 0.74 3.00
N LEU A 57 12.84 0.50 3.73
CA LEU A 57 11.63 1.34 3.67
C LEU A 57 11.87 2.79 4.09
N GLY A 58 12.89 3.06 4.91
CA GLY A 58 13.22 4.42 5.33
C GLY A 58 13.42 5.38 4.15
N GLU A 59 13.99 4.92 3.04
CA GLU A 59 14.23 5.74 1.86
C GLU A 59 12.93 6.28 1.25
N VAL A 60 11.97 5.38 0.98
CA VAL A 60 10.69 5.78 0.38
C VAL A 60 9.80 6.51 1.39
N VAL A 61 9.92 6.22 2.69
CA VAL A 61 9.21 6.97 3.74
C VAL A 61 9.70 8.41 3.79
N ASP A 62 11.01 8.66 3.71
CA ASP A 62 11.54 10.02 3.68
C ASP A 62 11.07 10.80 2.43
N GLU A 63 11.00 10.16 1.26
CA GLU A 63 10.44 10.75 0.04
C GLU A 63 8.96 11.13 0.23
N MET A 64 8.15 10.24 0.80
CA MET A 64 6.73 10.51 1.08
C MET A 64 6.53 11.66 2.07
N LEU A 65 7.30 11.68 3.15
CA LEU A 65 7.26 12.73 4.15
C LEU A 65 7.68 14.09 3.58
N ALA A 66 8.69 14.12 2.71
CA ALA A 66 9.14 15.33 2.03
C ALA A 66 8.09 15.84 1.04
N ALA A 67 7.39 14.95 0.35
CA ALA A 67 6.32 15.30 -0.59
C ALA A 67 5.01 15.72 0.10
N GLY A 68 4.86 15.48 1.40
CA GLY A 68 3.63 15.78 2.16
C GLY A 68 2.46 14.86 1.82
N VAL A 69 2.73 13.61 1.44
CA VAL A 69 1.70 12.59 1.17
C VAL A 69 1.06 12.15 2.48
N ALA A 70 -0.26 11.93 2.47
CA ALA A 70 -1.03 11.59 3.68
C ALA A 70 -0.65 10.21 4.25
N GLY A 71 -0.40 9.23 3.38
CA GLY A 71 -0.18 7.86 3.82
C GLY A 71 0.40 6.95 2.76
N THR A 72 0.66 5.73 3.17
CA THR A 72 1.11 4.66 2.29
C THR A 72 0.14 3.48 2.33
N MET A 73 0.00 2.78 1.20
CA MET A 73 -0.67 1.48 1.12
C MET A 73 0.36 0.40 0.84
N LEU A 74 0.41 -0.60 1.70
CA LEU A 74 1.41 -1.66 1.66
C LEU A 74 0.88 -2.90 0.93
N PHE A 75 1.67 -3.39 -0.02
CA PHE A 75 1.48 -4.65 -0.73
C PHE A 75 2.64 -5.57 -0.42
N GLY A 76 2.36 -6.74 0.14
CA GLY A 76 3.41 -7.65 0.61
C GLY A 76 3.77 -8.71 -0.43
N ILE A 77 5.06 -8.96 -0.60
CA ILE A 77 5.57 -10.04 -1.42
C ILE A 77 6.34 -10.99 -0.50
N PRO A 78 5.75 -12.15 -0.13
CA PRO A 78 6.38 -13.10 0.79
C PRO A 78 7.55 -13.83 0.14
N GLU A 79 8.36 -14.49 0.96
CA GLU A 79 9.42 -15.38 0.48
C GLU A 79 8.83 -16.63 -0.20
N HIS A 80 7.82 -17.22 0.43
CA HIS A 80 7.16 -18.42 -0.04
C HIS A 80 5.66 -18.19 -0.20
N LYS A 81 5.09 -18.79 -1.22
CA LYS A 81 3.65 -18.78 -1.49
C LYS A 81 3.10 -20.18 -1.32
N ASP A 82 1.90 -20.28 -0.80
CA ASP A 82 1.18 -21.56 -0.64
C ASP A 82 -0.27 -21.48 -1.16
N ALA A 83 -1.00 -22.56 -1.07
CA ALA A 83 -2.37 -22.62 -1.62
C ALA A 83 -3.39 -21.77 -0.83
N VAL A 84 -3.08 -21.37 0.39
CA VAL A 84 -3.99 -20.63 1.29
C VAL A 84 -3.47 -19.24 1.65
N GLY A 85 -2.32 -18.82 1.09
CA GLY A 85 -1.74 -17.51 1.32
C GLY A 85 -1.34 -17.28 2.78
N SER A 86 -0.79 -18.28 3.47
CA SER A 86 -0.52 -18.23 4.91
C SER A 86 0.39 -17.08 5.34
N GLY A 87 1.29 -16.65 4.47
CA GLY A 87 2.17 -15.50 4.69
C GLY A 87 1.43 -14.17 4.91
N ALA A 88 0.18 -14.04 4.45
CA ALA A 88 -0.62 -12.83 4.64
C ALA A 88 -1.00 -12.61 6.11
N TYR A 89 -1.29 -13.68 6.84
CA TYR A 89 -1.77 -13.59 8.22
C TYR A 89 -0.75 -14.05 9.29
N ALA A 90 0.49 -14.27 8.88
CA ALA A 90 1.59 -14.52 9.80
C ALA A 90 1.95 -13.23 10.56
N ASP A 91 2.04 -13.27 11.88
CA ASP A 91 2.37 -12.09 12.69
C ASP A 91 3.79 -11.54 12.43
N ASP A 92 4.68 -12.38 11.94
CA ASP A 92 6.03 -12.06 11.48
C ASP A 92 6.13 -11.93 9.94
N GLY A 93 4.98 -11.90 9.25
CA GLY A 93 4.91 -11.69 7.81
C GLY A 93 5.49 -10.33 7.38
N VAL A 94 5.77 -10.20 6.09
CA VAL A 94 6.45 -9.02 5.54
C VAL A 94 5.67 -7.71 5.78
N VAL A 95 4.34 -7.72 5.66
CA VAL A 95 3.50 -6.53 5.89
C VAL A 95 3.43 -6.16 7.37
N PRO A 96 3.15 -7.07 8.33
CA PRO A 96 3.27 -6.76 9.77
C PRO A 96 4.63 -6.19 10.18
N GLN A 97 5.73 -6.70 9.64
CA GLN A 97 7.06 -6.15 9.89
C GLN A 97 7.20 -4.72 9.33
N ALA A 98 6.75 -4.49 8.09
CA ALA A 98 6.77 -3.18 7.45
C ALA A 98 5.96 -2.13 8.22
N ILE A 99 4.76 -2.49 8.69
CA ILE A 99 3.90 -1.62 9.51
C ILE A 99 4.65 -1.18 10.77
N ARG A 100 5.18 -2.13 11.53
CA ARG A 100 5.94 -1.84 12.76
C ARG A 100 7.17 -0.97 12.48
N TYR A 101 7.89 -1.26 11.40
CA TYR A 101 9.05 -0.47 10.99
C TYR A 101 8.66 0.98 10.68
N ILE A 102 7.68 1.20 9.81
CA ILE A 102 7.26 2.56 9.39
C ILE A 102 6.75 3.35 10.59
N LYS A 103 5.91 2.77 11.44
CA LYS A 103 5.42 3.43 12.65
C LYS A 103 6.57 3.87 13.57
N LYS A 104 7.52 2.99 13.84
CA LYS A 104 8.71 3.30 14.64
C LYS A 104 9.58 4.36 13.96
N TYR A 105 9.78 4.25 12.65
CA TYR A 105 10.61 5.17 11.86
C TYR A 105 10.07 6.60 11.88
N CYS A 106 8.77 6.77 11.68
CA CYS A 106 8.09 8.05 11.73
C CYS A 106 8.08 8.64 13.15
N ALA A 107 7.75 7.84 14.16
CA ALA A 107 7.74 8.28 15.57
C ALA A 107 9.10 8.79 16.03
N ALA A 108 10.19 8.13 15.65
CA ALA A 108 11.56 8.56 15.96
C ALA A 108 11.93 9.93 15.36
N ARG A 109 11.18 10.39 14.36
CA ARG A 109 11.35 11.69 13.67
C ARG A 109 10.31 12.73 14.06
N GLY A 110 9.41 12.40 14.99
CA GLY A 110 8.29 13.28 15.35
C GLY A 110 7.35 13.55 14.15
N ARG A 111 7.22 12.60 13.25
CA ARG A 111 6.40 12.69 12.03
C ARG A 111 5.30 11.62 12.05
N GLU A 112 4.25 11.87 11.31
CA GLU A 112 3.14 10.95 11.14
C GLU A 112 2.96 10.60 9.66
N LEU A 113 2.56 9.34 9.40
CA LEU A 113 2.18 8.84 8.10
C LEU A 113 1.09 7.78 8.34
N LEU A 114 -0.03 7.88 7.63
CA LEU A 114 -1.05 6.84 7.67
C LEU A 114 -0.50 5.56 7.01
N VAL A 115 -0.59 4.45 7.72
CA VAL A 115 -0.18 3.15 7.22
C VAL A 115 -1.43 2.33 6.96
N ILE A 116 -1.70 2.10 5.68
CA ILE A 116 -2.83 1.32 5.18
C ILE A 116 -2.27 -0.01 4.68
N ALA A 117 -2.90 -1.11 5.01
CA ALA A 117 -2.50 -2.43 4.53
C ALA A 117 -3.57 -3.01 3.60
N ASP A 118 -3.16 -3.38 2.40
CA ASP A 118 -4.01 -4.12 1.48
C ASP A 118 -4.31 -5.50 2.03
N VAL A 119 -5.57 -5.90 2.03
CA VAL A 119 -6.03 -7.22 2.49
C VAL A 119 -6.48 -8.03 1.28
N CYS A 120 -5.51 -8.66 0.65
CA CYS A 120 -5.71 -9.60 -0.43
C CYS A 120 -4.82 -10.83 -0.23
N LEU A 121 -5.16 -11.96 -0.82
CA LEU A 121 -4.36 -13.17 -0.77
C LEU A 121 -3.56 -13.43 -2.06
N CYS A 122 -3.83 -12.73 -3.16
CA CYS A 122 -3.22 -13.03 -4.46
C CYS A 122 -1.69 -12.88 -4.47
N GLU A 123 -1.12 -11.99 -3.66
CA GLU A 123 0.32 -11.85 -3.49
C GLU A 123 0.94 -13.05 -2.76
N TYR A 124 0.15 -13.79 -1.98
CA TYR A 124 0.59 -14.83 -1.06
C TYR A 124 0.21 -16.23 -1.52
N THR A 125 -0.79 -16.37 -2.40
CA THR A 125 -1.18 -17.67 -2.95
C THR A 125 -0.28 -18.10 -4.10
N SER A 126 0.01 -19.40 -4.17
CA SER A 126 0.83 -19.99 -5.23
C SER A 126 0.18 -19.94 -6.61
N HIS A 127 -1.13 -19.86 -6.67
CA HIS A 127 -1.95 -19.79 -7.89
C HIS A 127 -2.32 -18.33 -8.28
N GLY A 128 -2.04 -17.33 -7.41
CA GLY A 128 -2.27 -15.92 -7.72
C GLY A 128 -3.71 -15.43 -7.64
N HIS A 129 -4.66 -16.25 -7.15
CA HIS A 129 -6.04 -15.83 -6.91
C HIS A 129 -6.22 -15.28 -5.49
N CYS A 130 -7.26 -14.45 -5.32
CA CYS A 130 -7.51 -13.71 -4.08
C CYS A 130 -8.14 -14.54 -2.94
N GLY A 131 -8.17 -15.85 -3.04
CA GLY A 131 -8.75 -16.74 -2.03
C GLY A 131 -8.37 -18.19 -2.25
N VAL A 132 -8.97 -19.07 -1.46
CA VAL A 132 -8.84 -20.52 -1.58
C VAL A 132 -9.57 -21.00 -2.84
N LEU A 133 -8.96 -21.87 -3.62
CA LEU A 133 -9.59 -22.44 -4.82
C LEU A 133 -10.31 -23.73 -4.50
N GLU A 134 -11.57 -23.82 -4.96
CA GLU A 134 -12.31 -25.07 -5.07
C GLU A 134 -12.82 -25.21 -6.52
N ARG A 135 -12.50 -26.35 -7.16
CA ARG A 135 -12.88 -26.67 -8.57
C ARG A 135 -12.49 -25.62 -9.59
N GLY A 136 -11.41 -24.85 -9.31
CA GLY A 136 -10.87 -23.83 -10.21
C GLY A 136 -11.39 -22.42 -9.99
N ASP A 137 -12.37 -22.22 -9.09
CA ASP A 137 -12.90 -20.91 -8.71
C ASP A 137 -12.56 -20.57 -7.26
N VAL A 138 -12.61 -19.28 -6.90
CA VAL A 138 -12.41 -18.84 -5.52
C VAL A 138 -13.64 -19.20 -4.69
N GLU A 139 -13.40 -19.96 -3.61
CA GLU A 139 -14.42 -20.33 -2.64
C GLU A 139 -14.51 -19.26 -1.55
N ASN A 140 -15.66 -18.56 -1.45
CA ASN A 140 -15.85 -17.42 -0.58
C ASN A 140 -15.78 -17.77 0.91
N ASP A 141 -16.51 -18.81 1.34
CA ASP A 141 -16.68 -19.12 2.77
C ASP A 141 -15.37 -19.60 3.40
N ALA A 142 -14.53 -20.32 2.63
CA ALA A 142 -13.19 -20.68 3.07
C ALA A 142 -12.21 -19.51 3.03
N SER A 143 -12.41 -18.55 2.14
CA SER A 143 -11.51 -17.40 1.97
C SER A 143 -11.73 -16.31 3.00
N LEU A 144 -12.99 -16.00 3.37
CA LEU A 144 -13.34 -14.94 4.32
C LEU A 144 -12.60 -15.03 5.67
N PRO A 145 -12.47 -16.21 6.33
CA PRO A 145 -11.71 -16.33 7.57
C PRO A 145 -10.22 -15.99 7.40
N LEU A 146 -9.65 -16.24 6.23
CA LEU A 146 -8.23 -15.93 5.96
C LEU A 146 -8.02 -14.43 5.77
N HIS A 147 -8.90 -13.74 5.06
CA HIS A 147 -8.91 -12.29 4.98
C HIS A 147 -9.09 -11.64 6.36
N ALA A 148 -10.01 -12.18 7.19
CA ALA A 148 -10.20 -11.69 8.54
C ALA A 148 -8.95 -11.85 9.40
N LYS A 149 -8.23 -12.99 9.29
CA LYS A 149 -6.95 -13.22 9.97
C LYS A 149 -5.88 -12.22 9.51
N ALA A 150 -5.75 -11.97 8.19
CA ALA A 150 -4.81 -11.01 7.65
C ALA A 150 -5.10 -9.59 8.16
N ALA A 151 -6.35 -9.13 8.07
CA ALA A 151 -6.76 -7.84 8.59
C ALA A 151 -6.44 -7.69 10.10
N ALA A 152 -6.73 -8.73 10.89
CA ALA A 152 -6.43 -8.73 12.33
C ALA A 152 -4.91 -8.70 12.61
N ALA A 153 -4.09 -9.42 11.83
CA ALA A 153 -2.64 -9.39 11.95
C ALA A 153 -2.07 -7.99 11.65
N TYR A 154 -2.57 -7.34 10.59
CA TYR A 154 -2.16 -5.98 10.23
C TYR A 154 -2.59 -4.95 11.28
N ALA A 155 -3.81 -5.06 11.80
CA ALA A 155 -4.28 -4.20 12.87
C ALA A 155 -3.43 -4.36 14.16
N ARG A 156 -3.11 -5.60 14.55
CA ARG A 156 -2.22 -5.86 15.69
C ARG A 156 -0.80 -5.30 15.48
N ALA A 157 -0.33 -5.28 14.23
CA ALA A 157 0.97 -4.68 13.90
C ALA A 157 0.97 -3.15 13.98
N GLY A 158 -0.21 -2.50 14.04
CA GLY A 158 -0.38 -1.05 14.17
C GLY A 158 -0.76 -0.33 12.88
N ALA A 159 -1.36 -1.03 11.90
CA ALA A 159 -1.95 -0.36 10.73
C ALA A 159 -3.07 0.59 11.17
N ASP A 160 -3.13 1.77 10.55
CA ASP A 160 -4.21 2.75 10.79
C ASP A 160 -5.49 2.34 10.07
N MET A 161 -5.36 1.65 8.94
CA MET A 161 -6.46 1.13 8.14
C MET A 161 -6.10 -0.22 7.53
N VAL A 162 -7.10 -1.05 7.35
CA VAL A 162 -7.04 -2.24 6.51
C VAL A 162 -7.99 -2.06 5.32
N ALA A 163 -7.54 -2.42 4.12
CA ALA A 163 -8.26 -2.17 2.88
C ALA A 163 -8.53 -3.49 2.14
N PRO A 164 -9.66 -4.16 2.42
CA PRO A 164 -10.03 -5.37 1.69
C PRO A 164 -10.25 -5.05 0.20
N SER A 165 -9.50 -5.72 -0.66
CA SER A 165 -9.53 -5.54 -2.12
C SER A 165 -9.95 -6.81 -2.88
N SER A 166 -10.38 -7.83 -2.18
CA SER A 166 -10.80 -9.13 -2.70
C SER A 166 -12.30 -9.28 -2.73
#